data_f8ba9c020f1472a72ae230ab4c399977
#
_entry.id   f8ba9c020f1472a72ae230ab4c399977
#
_cell.length_a   1.000
_cell.length_b   1.000
_cell.length_c   1.000
_cell.angle_alpha   90.00
_cell.angle_beta   90.00
_cell.angle_gamma   90.00
#
_symmetry.space_group_name_H-M   'P 1'
#
loop_
_entity.id
_entity.type
_entity.pdbx_description
1 polymer ?
#
loop_
_entity_poly.entity_id
_entity_poly.type
_entity_poly.pdbx_seq_one_letter_code
_entity_poly.pdbx_strand_id
1 'polypeptide(L)'
;MKKLIFSFFLCGATMFPAFSQTYQELSERAVAATEQDSLSLAEKYIEQALKMEPANPHNALLFSNLGTIQCRQHRYEQALDSYTLALNIAPRAIPALMNRAALYLELGKDDLARIDYSLVLDIESDNQEALLMRAYIYMRQRNYNFAKSDYERLLKLAPQSYNGRLGLATLEQKEGKYEAALSILNAMIAEKGGEATRLTTQQYAVLYVARAGVEQDMKHVDLAMMDLEEAIKLDASQTEAYLIRGQIYLSQKKKELAKRDFEKAISLGVPQGDLRDLLLQCK
;
A
#
# COMPACT_ATOMS: atom_id res chain seq x y z
N MET A 1 -72.30 -28.89 -48.42
CA MET A 1 -72.22 -28.31 -47.11
C MET A 1 -70.82 -28.66 -46.54
N LYS A 2 -69.87 -27.73 -46.64
CA LYS A 2 -68.48 -27.94 -46.13
C LYS A 2 -68.40 -27.33 -44.74
N LYS A 3 -68.13 -28.17 -43.73
CA LYS A 3 -67.87 -27.72 -42.35
C LYS A 3 -66.46 -27.19 -42.28
N LEU A 4 -66.25 -25.91 -41.93
CA LEU A 4 -65.01 -25.31 -41.53
C LEU A 4 -64.77 -25.67 -40.06
N ILE A 5 -63.61 -26.36 -39.79
CA ILE A 5 -63.10 -26.60 -38.48
C ILE A 5 -62.13 -25.44 -38.15
N PHE A 6 -62.48 -24.57 -37.20
CA PHE A 6 -61.58 -23.56 -36.65
C PHE A 6 -60.74 -24.22 -35.58
N SER A 7 -59.47 -24.36 -35.90
CA SER A 7 -58.44 -24.81 -34.90
C SER A 7 -57.95 -23.60 -34.14
N PHE A 8 -58.31 -23.51 -32.86
CA PHE A 8 -57.74 -22.50 -31.95
C PHE A 8 -56.35 -22.97 -31.56
N PHE A 9 -55.32 -22.35 -32.08
CA PHE A 9 -53.97 -22.44 -31.55
C PHE A 9 -53.87 -21.61 -30.25
N LEU A 10 -53.91 -22.28 -29.10
CA LEU A 10 -53.59 -21.68 -27.82
C LEU A 10 -52.05 -21.49 -27.79
N CYS A 11 -51.61 -20.27 -28.09
CA CYS A 11 -50.21 -19.90 -27.89
C CYS A 11 -49.96 -19.78 -26.37
N GLY A 12 -49.58 -20.90 -25.77
CA GLY A 12 -49.10 -20.93 -24.37
C GLY A 12 -47.82 -20.16 -24.27
N ALA A 13 -47.90 -18.88 -23.91
CA ALA A 13 -46.75 -18.15 -23.43
C ALA A 13 -46.29 -18.80 -22.11
N THR A 14 -45.32 -19.67 -22.19
CA THR A 14 -44.57 -20.12 -21.01
C THR A 14 -43.85 -18.87 -20.46
N MET A 15 -44.51 -18.20 -19.49
CA MET A 15 -43.81 -17.29 -18.63
C MET A 15 -42.76 -18.13 -17.87
N PHE A 16 -41.52 -18.10 -18.33
CA PHE A 16 -40.40 -18.45 -17.48
C PHE A 16 -40.46 -17.50 -16.29
N PRO A 17 -40.52 -17.99 -15.04
CA PRO A 17 -40.40 -17.11 -13.88
C PRO A 17 -39.08 -16.38 -14.07
N ALA A 18 -39.11 -15.08 -14.23
CA ALA A 18 -37.92 -14.25 -14.07
C ALA A 18 -37.44 -14.55 -12.66
N PHE A 19 -36.37 -15.34 -12.53
CA PHE A 19 -35.74 -15.56 -11.24
C PHE A 19 -35.36 -14.16 -10.72
N SER A 20 -36.13 -13.67 -9.77
CA SER A 20 -35.82 -12.45 -9.05
C SER A 20 -34.48 -12.70 -8.35
N GLN A 21 -33.46 -11.95 -8.75
CA GLN A 21 -32.17 -12.02 -8.10
C GLN A 21 -32.35 -11.65 -6.62
N THR A 22 -31.79 -12.44 -5.73
CA THR A 22 -31.84 -12.16 -4.30
C THR A 22 -30.71 -11.18 -3.92
N TYR A 23 -30.85 -10.51 -2.78
CA TYR A 23 -29.79 -9.67 -2.20
C TYR A 23 -28.46 -10.44 -2.10
N GLN A 24 -28.53 -11.69 -1.64
CA GLN A 24 -27.35 -12.55 -1.48
C GLN A 24 -26.70 -12.85 -2.84
N GLU A 25 -27.48 -13.26 -3.84
CA GLU A 25 -26.93 -13.53 -5.19
C GLU A 25 -26.28 -12.30 -5.81
N LEU A 26 -26.86 -11.10 -5.62
CA LEU A 26 -26.27 -9.86 -6.09
C LEU A 26 -24.95 -9.56 -5.38
N SER A 27 -24.90 -9.78 -4.07
CA SER A 27 -23.67 -9.59 -3.28
C SER A 27 -22.56 -10.55 -3.70
N GLU A 28 -22.87 -11.83 -3.91
CA GLU A 28 -21.93 -12.84 -4.41
C GLU A 28 -21.42 -12.53 -5.82
N ARG A 29 -22.30 -12.09 -6.71
CA ARG A 29 -21.94 -11.66 -8.07
C ARG A 29 -21.06 -10.42 -8.07
N ALA A 30 -21.28 -9.49 -7.14
CA ALA A 30 -20.42 -8.32 -6.99
C ALA A 30 -18.99 -8.71 -6.60
N VAL A 31 -18.84 -9.65 -5.66
CA VAL A 31 -17.53 -10.18 -5.27
C VAL A 31 -16.85 -10.86 -6.46
N ALA A 32 -17.54 -11.79 -7.14
CA ALA A 32 -17.00 -12.49 -8.29
C ALA A 32 -16.59 -11.53 -9.44
N ALA A 33 -17.39 -10.48 -9.70
CA ALA A 33 -17.07 -9.48 -10.70
C ALA A 33 -15.85 -8.64 -10.31
N THR A 34 -15.67 -8.35 -8.99
CA THR A 34 -14.49 -7.63 -8.47
C THR A 34 -13.21 -8.46 -8.66
N GLU A 35 -13.27 -9.77 -8.38
CA GLU A 35 -12.16 -10.71 -8.58
C GLU A 35 -11.75 -10.83 -10.05
N GLN A 36 -12.73 -10.72 -10.97
CA GLN A 36 -12.51 -10.74 -12.42
C GLN A 36 -12.13 -9.37 -13.00
N ASP A 37 -11.83 -8.38 -12.16
CA ASP A 37 -11.54 -6.99 -12.55
C ASP A 37 -12.67 -6.28 -13.34
N SER A 38 -13.88 -6.81 -13.26
CA SER A 38 -15.08 -6.24 -13.91
C SER A 38 -15.74 -5.20 -13.01
N LEU A 39 -14.99 -4.13 -12.68
CA LEU A 39 -15.33 -3.17 -11.63
C LEU A 39 -16.70 -2.49 -11.84
N SER A 40 -17.03 -2.07 -13.08
CA SER A 40 -18.33 -1.45 -13.38
C SER A 40 -19.51 -2.41 -13.21
N LEU A 41 -19.30 -3.70 -13.48
CA LEU A 41 -20.32 -4.73 -13.27
C LEU A 41 -20.49 -5.02 -11.78
N ALA A 42 -19.39 -5.09 -11.03
CA ALA A 42 -19.43 -5.25 -9.59
C ALA A 42 -20.21 -4.11 -8.92
N GLU A 43 -19.91 -2.86 -9.28
CA GLU A 43 -20.62 -1.68 -8.80
C GLU A 43 -22.13 -1.77 -9.07
N LYS A 44 -22.51 -2.14 -10.29
CA LYS A 44 -23.92 -2.33 -10.64
C LYS A 44 -24.65 -3.37 -9.76
N TYR A 45 -23.99 -4.49 -9.46
CA TYR A 45 -24.56 -5.51 -8.58
C TYR A 45 -24.70 -5.00 -7.14
N ILE A 46 -23.72 -4.25 -6.63
CA ILE A 46 -23.79 -3.62 -5.30
C ILE A 46 -24.96 -2.64 -5.24
N GLU A 47 -25.09 -1.75 -6.23
CA GLU A 47 -26.21 -0.79 -6.27
C GLU A 47 -27.58 -1.47 -6.31
N GLN A 48 -27.71 -2.59 -7.04
CA GLN A 48 -28.94 -3.36 -7.08
C GLN A 48 -29.25 -4.00 -5.71
N ALA A 49 -28.25 -4.57 -5.04
CA ALA A 49 -28.42 -5.14 -3.71
C ALA A 49 -28.81 -4.08 -2.68
N LEU A 50 -28.15 -2.92 -2.68
CA LEU A 50 -28.44 -1.79 -1.80
C LEU A 50 -29.86 -1.24 -2.00
N LYS A 51 -30.35 -1.19 -3.25
CA LYS A 51 -31.73 -0.77 -3.58
C LYS A 51 -32.75 -1.80 -3.11
N MET A 52 -32.41 -3.08 -3.15
CA MET A 52 -33.33 -4.16 -2.77
C MET A 52 -33.55 -4.19 -1.25
N GLU A 53 -32.51 -4.04 -0.47
CA GLU A 53 -32.55 -4.07 0.98
C GLU A 53 -31.79 -2.89 1.62
N PRO A 54 -32.34 -1.65 1.57
CA PRO A 54 -31.62 -0.45 2.01
C PRO A 54 -31.25 -0.45 3.50
N ALA A 55 -32.02 -1.16 4.34
CA ALA A 55 -31.81 -1.22 5.79
C ALA A 55 -31.05 -2.48 6.24
N ASN A 56 -30.51 -3.29 5.32
CA ASN A 56 -29.81 -4.50 5.67
C ASN A 56 -28.49 -4.18 6.39
N PRO A 57 -28.21 -4.74 7.58
CA PRO A 57 -26.96 -4.53 8.31
C PRO A 57 -25.71 -4.97 7.50
N HIS A 58 -25.85 -5.94 6.61
CA HIS A 58 -24.77 -6.41 5.72
C HIS A 58 -24.37 -5.39 4.65
N ASN A 59 -25.15 -4.31 4.49
CA ASN A 59 -24.77 -3.21 3.59
C ASN A 59 -23.46 -2.54 3.99
N ALA A 60 -23.02 -2.67 5.25
CA ALA A 60 -21.69 -2.22 5.67
C ALA A 60 -20.57 -2.86 4.80
N LEU A 61 -20.67 -4.17 4.54
CA LEU A 61 -19.71 -4.87 3.68
C LEU A 61 -19.84 -4.41 2.22
N LEU A 62 -21.05 -4.25 1.71
CA LEU A 62 -21.27 -3.78 0.34
C LEU A 62 -20.70 -2.37 0.14
N PHE A 63 -20.92 -1.44 1.08
CA PHE A 63 -20.34 -0.11 1.01
C PHE A 63 -18.80 -0.14 1.12
N SER A 64 -18.22 -1.01 1.96
CA SER A 64 -16.76 -1.18 2.02
C SER A 64 -16.19 -1.69 0.68
N ASN A 65 -16.85 -2.68 0.06
CA ASN A 65 -16.45 -3.18 -1.25
C ASN A 65 -16.62 -2.13 -2.35
N LEU A 66 -17.71 -1.35 -2.30
CA LEU A 66 -17.95 -0.24 -3.23
C LEU A 66 -16.82 0.80 -3.13
N GLY A 67 -16.42 1.18 -1.92
CA GLY A 67 -15.29 2.08 -1.71
C GLY A 67 -13.99 1.53 -2.32
N THR A 68 -13.73 0.24 -2.17
CA THR A 68 -12.55 -0.42 -2.77
C THR A 68 -12.60 -0.39 -4.31
N ILE A 69 -13.77 -0.64 -4.91
CA ILE A 69 -13.97 -0.54 -6.36
C ILE A 69 -13.72 0.90 -6.83
N GLN A 70 -14.26 1.88 -6.12
CA GLN A 70 -14.11 3.30 -6.45
C GLN A 70 -12.64 3.77 -6.32
N CYS A 71 -11.89 3.28 -5.31
CA CYS A 71 -10.44 3.50 -5.21
C CYS A 71 -9.70 2.97 -6.45
N ARG A 72 -9.98 1.74 -6.88
CA ARG A 72 -9.37 1.14 -8.09
C ARG A 72 -9.71 1.90 -9.38
N GLN A 73 -10.81 2.65 -9.38
CA GLN A 73 -11.23 3.53 -10.48
C GLN A 73 -10.73 4.99 -10.29
N HIS A 74 -9.90 5.26 -9.29
CA HIS A 74 -9.39 6.59 -8.92
C HIS A 74 -10.49 7.60 -8.53
N ARG A 75 -11.66 7.12 -8.11
CA ARG A 75 -12.78 7.93 -7.63
C ARG A 75 -12.71 8.08 -6.11
N TYR A 76 -11.66 8.73 -5.64
CA TYR A 76 -11.26 8.75 -4.23
C TYR A 76 -12.26 9.38 -3.27
N GLU A 77 -12.92 10.48 -3.67
CA GLU A 77 -13.95 11.12 -2.83
C GLU A 77 -15.14 10.18 -2.62
N GLN A 78 -15.63 9.56 -3.70
CA GLN A 78 -16.72 8.59 -3.62
C GLN A 78 -16.35 7.38 -2.76
N ALA A 79 -15.10 6.93 -2.85
CA ALA A 79 -14.60 5.84 -2.02
C ALA A 79 -14.62 6.20 -0.52
N LEU A 80 -14.20 7.42 -0.16
CA LEU A 80 -14.28 7.91 1.23
C LEU A 80 -15.73 7.97 1.73
N ASP A 81 -16.68 8.41 0.90
CA ASP A 81 -18.10 8.44 1.23
C ASP A 81 -18.62 7.01 1.46
N SER A 82 -18.27 6.08 0.58
CA SER A 82 -18.68 4.67 0.70
C SER A 82 -18.12 4.02 1.96
N TYR A 83 -16.84 4.19 2.28
CA TYR A 83 -16.26 3.70 3.53
C TYR A 83 -16.92 4.34 4.75
N THR A 84 -17.26 5.63 4.68
CA THR A 84 -17.95 6.32 5.76
C THR A 84 -19.35 5.77 5.98
N LEU A 85 -20.10 5.48 4.90
CA LEU A 85 -21.40 4.80 4.99
C LEU A 85 -21.26 3.40 5.61
N ALA A 86 -20.24 2.64 5.22
CA ALA A 86 -19.94 1.34 5.84
C ALA A 86 -19.75 1.47 7.35
N LEU A 87 -18.97 2.46 7.78
CA LEU A 87 -18.67 2.69 9.20
C LEU A 87 -19.82 3.32 9.98
N ASN A 88 -20.74 4.03 9.33
CA ASN A 88 -21.98 4.48 9.97
C ASN A 88 -22.91 3.31 10.33
N ILE A 89 -22.90 2.23 9.52
CA ILE A 89 -23.65 1.01 9.78
C ILE A 89 -22.90 0.12 10.79
N ALA A 90 -21.60 -0.06 10.58
CA ALA A 90 -20.74 -0.92 11.41
C ALA A 90 -19.46 -0.17 11.82
N PRO A 91 -19.50 0.61 12.94
CA PRO A 91 -18.38 1.47 13.35
C PRO A 91 -17.07 0.73 13.68
N ARG A 92 -17.16 -0.58 13.91
CA ARG A 92 -16.02 -1.45 14.24
C ARG A 92 -15.64 -2.38 13.09
N ALA A 93 -16.07 -2.09 11.85
CA ALA A 93 -15.71 -2.88 10.68
C ALA A 93 -14.24 -2.65 10.30
N ILE A 94 -13.34 -3.52 10.78
CA ILE A 94 -11.89 -3.42 10.55
C ILE A 94 -11.54 -3.25 9.07
N PRO A 95 -12.10 -4.04 8.11
CA PRO A 95 -11.78 -3.84 6.70
C PRO A 95 -12.10 -2.42 6.20
N ALA A 96 -13.22 -1.83 6.61
CA ALA A 96 -13.59 -0.49 6.21
C ALA A 96 -12.66 0.57 6.82
N LEU A 97 -12.27 0.41 8.11
CA LEU A 97 -11.29 1.28 8.78
C LEU A 97 -9.93 1.19 8.09
N MET A 98 -9.42 -0.02 7.84
CA MET A 98 -8.13 -0.25 7.17
C MET A 98 -8.08 0.37 5.77
N ASN A 99 -9.11 0.13 4.96
CA ASN A 99 -9.17 0.64 3.60
C ASN A 99 -9.30 2.16 3.58
N ARG A 100 -10.11 2.75 4.47
CA ARG A 100 -10.22 4.21 4.57
C ARG A 100 -8.94 4.85 5.06
N ALA A 101 -8.26 4.24 6.02
CA ALA A 101 -6.96 4.69 6.50
C ALA A 101 -5.90 4.67 5.39
N ALA A 102 -5.85 3.59 4.60
CA ALA A 102 -4.93 3.48 3.47
C ALA A 102 -5.20 4.58 2.43
N LEU A 103 -6.48 4.85 2.10
CA LEU A 103 -6.85 5.92 1.19
C LEU A 103 -6.50 7.31 1.76
N TYR A 104 -6.70 7.54 3.06
CA TYR A 104 -6.27 8.79 3.69
C TYR A 104 -4.75 8.99 3.58
N LEU A 105 -3.94 7.92 3.73
CA LEU A 105 -2.49 7.99 3.52
C LEU A 105 -2.12 8.34 2.08
N GLU A 106 -2.78 7.72 1.09
CA GLU A 106 -2.57 8.02 -0.33
C GLU A 106 -2.88 9.49 -0.65
N LEU A 107 -3.90 10.05 0.00
CA LEU A 107 -4.30 11.46 -0.13
C LEU A 107 -3.48 12.42 0.76
N GLY A 108 -2.46 11.94 1.48
CA GLY A 108 -1.64 12.75 2.38
C GLY A 108 -2.36 13.23 3.64
N LYS A 109 -3.51 12.64 3.99
CA LYS A 109 -4.31 12.97 5.18
C LYS A 109 -3.88 12.12 6.38
N ASP A 110 -2.61 12.25 6.78
CA ASP A 110 -1.94 11.41 7.78
C ASP A 110 -2.68 11.33 9.12
N ASP A 111 -3.23 12.44 9.61
CA ASP A 111 -3.94 12.45 10.90
C ASP A 111 -5.22 11.62 10.87
N LEU A 112 -5.97 11.67 9.75
CA LEU A 112 -7.19 10.86 9.59
C LEU A 112 -6.84 9.37 9.46
N ALA A 113 -5.79 9.05 8.71
CA ALA A 113 -5.29 7.68 8.61
C ALA A 113 -4.87 7.14 9.98
N ARG A 114 -4.13 7.93 10.77
CA ARG A 114 -3.69 7.56 12.11
C ARG A 114 -4.86 7.27 13.06
N ILE A 115 -5.94 8.05 12.97
CA ILE A 115 -7.15 7.83 13.76
C ILE A 115 -7.78 6.48 13.42
N ASP A 116 -7.98 6.17 12.14
CA ASP A 116 -8.59 4.92 11.72
C ASP A 116 -7.71 3.71 12.10
N TYR A 117 -6.38 3.76 11.89
CA TYR A 117 -5.49 2.68 12.36
C TYR A 117 -5.51 2.55 13.89
N SER A 118 -5.67 3.64 14.64
CA SER A 118 -5.81 3.56 16.10
C SER A 118 -7.11 2.87 16.50
N LEU A 119 -8.22 3.15 15.81
CA LEU A 119 -9.49 2.45 16.02
C LEU A 119 -9.36 0.95 15.71
N VAL A 120 -8.62 0.58 14.67
CA VAL A 120 -8.31 -0.84 14.41
C VAL A 120 -7.57 -1.46 15.60
N LEU A 121 -6.55 -0.78 16.13
CA LEU A 121 -5.75 -1.28 17.26
C LEU A 121 -6.51 -1.27 18.59
N ASP A 122 -7.57 -0.48 18.74
CA ASP A 122 -8.50 -0.55 19.86
C ASP A 122 -9.44 -1.77 19.76
N ILE A 123 -9.61 -2.32 18.56
CA ILE A 123 -10.43 -3.52 18.32
C ILE A 123 -9.57 -4.77 18.35
N GLU A 124 -8.47 -4.77 17.59
CA GLU A 124 -7.47 -5.82 17.43
C GLU A 124 -6.09 -5.26 17.76
N SER A 125 -5.73 -5.32 19.00
CA SER A 125 -4.52 -4.68 19.52
C SER A 125 -3.22 -5.23 18.92
N ASP A 126 -3.25 -6.40 18.32
CA ASP A 126 -2.14 -7.11 17.69
C ASP A 126 -2.21 -7.13 16.15
N ASN A 127 -3.06 -6.28 15.56
CA ASN A 127 -3.13 -6.14 14.12
C ASN A 127 -1.80 -5.57 13.56
N GLN A 128 -1.01 -6.46 12.93
CA GLN A 128 0.35 -6.16 12.50
C GLN A 128 0.42 -5.06 11.44
N GLU A 129 -0.55 -5.04 10.52
CA GLU A 129 -0.61 -4.03 9.47
C GLU A 129 -0.93 -2.65 10.04
N ALA A 130 -1.90 -2.57 10.95
CA ALA A 130 -2.24 -1.31 11.61
C ALA A 130 -1.07 -0.76 12.45
N LEU A 131 -0.34 -1.63 13.16
CA LEU A 131 0.89 -1.24 13.89
C LEU A 131 1.94 -0.68 12.92
N LEU A 132 2.21 -1.38 11.82
CA LEU A 132 3.19 -0.95 10.82
C LEU A 132 2.83 0.40 10.22
N MET A 133 1.58 0.55 9.78
CA MET A 133 1.15 1.76 9.10
C MET A 133 1.04 2.95 10.04
N ARG A 134 0.63 2.75 11.30
CA ARG A 134 0.61 3.82 12.29
C ARG A 134 2.02 4.24 12.69
N ALA A 135 2.96 3.30 12.83
CA ALA A 135 4.37 3.60 13.06
C ALA A 135 4.95 4.44 11.89
N TYR A 136 4.62 4.07 10.64
CA TYR A 136 5.03 4.83 9.47
C TYR A 136 4.48 6.27 9.50
N ILE A 137 3.23 6.48 9.89
CA ILE A 137 2.66 7.83 10.06
C ILE A 137 3.41 8.61 11.14
N TYR A 138 3.67 7.99 12.29
CA TYR A 138 4.43 8.63 13.36
C TYR A 138 5.85 9.01 12.92
N MET A 139 6.50 8.19 12.07
CA MET A 139 7.81 8.52 11.47
C MET A 139 7.73 9.80 10.61
N ARG A 140 6.72 9.91 9.75
CA ARG A 140 6.48 11.11 8.92
C ARG A 140 6.24 12.35 9.77
N GLN A 141 5.52 12.20 10.88
CA GLN A 141 5.23 13.27 11.84
C GLN A 141 6.38 13.55 12.81
N ARG A 142 7.51 12.84 12.71
CA ARG A 142 8.68 12.90 13.62
C ARG A 142 8.32 12.56 15.08
N ASN A 143 7.25 11.82 15.29
CA ASN A 143 6.82 11.31 16.59
C ASN A 143 7.52 9.98 16.90
N TYR A 144 8.84 10.01 17.01
CA TYR A 144 9.69 8.81 17.04
C TYR A 144 9.38 7.87 18.22
N ASN A 145 9.02 8.39 19.39
CA ASN A 145 8.66 7.56 20.54
C ASN A 145 7.44 6.68 20.27
N PHE A 146 6.40 7.23 19.63
CA PHE A 146 5.21 6.46 19.28
C PHE A 146 5.51 5.47 18.14
N ALA A 147 6.28 5.89 17.15
CA ALA A 147 6.72 5.01 16.07
C ALA A 147 7.49 3.80 16.62
N LYS A 148 8.42 4.05 17.55
CA LYS A 148 9.21 3.01 18.19
C LYS A 148 8.35 2.01 18.94
N SER A 149 7.38 2.48 19.73
CA SER A 149 6.45 1.63 20.47
C SER A 149 5.68 0.68 19.53
N ASP A 150 5.18 1.20 18.41
CA ASP A 150 4.43 0.39 17.45
C ASP A 150 5.35 -0.61 16.72
N TYR A 151 6.56 -0.21 16.28
CA TYR A 151 7.52 -1.15 15.68
C TYR A 151 7.98 -2.23 16.66
N GLU A 152 8.28 -1.90 17.90
CA GLU A 152 8.68 -2.87 18.91
C GLU A 152 7.55 -3.88 19.19
N ARG A 153 6.30 -3.39 19.23
CA ARG A 153 5.14 -4.27 19.41
C ARG A 153 4.96 -5.18 18.19
N LEU A 154 5.06 -4.64 16.97
CA LEU A 154 5.02 -5.43 15.74
C LEU A 154 6.11 -6.51 15.75
N LEU A 155 7.33 -6.18 16.15
CA LEU A 155 8.45 -7.13 16.16
C LEU A 155 8.38 -8.16 17.28
N LYS A 156 7.63 -7.91 18.36
CA LYS A 156 7.26 -8.96 19.34
C LYS A 156 6.30 -10.00 18.73
N LEU A 157 5.39 -9.57 17.87
CA LEU A 157 4.43 -10.44 17.20
C LEU A 157 5.04 -11.15 15.99
N ALA A 158 5.84 -10.44 15.24
CA ALA A 158 6.48 -10.91 14.00
C ALA A 158 7.96 -10.50 13.96
N PRO A 159 8.86 -11.23 14.66
CA PRO A 159 10.28 -10.86 14.76
C PRO A 159 11.00 -10.77 13.43
N GLN A 160 10.53 -11.49 12.42
CA GLN A 160 11.10 -11.51 11.08
C GLN A 160 10.39 -10.55 10.10
N SER A 161 9.53 -9.67 10.58
CA SER A 161 8.87 -8.67 9.73
C SER A 161 9.91 -7.78 9.04
N TYR A 162 10.02 -7.92 7.71
CA TYR A 162 10.94 -7.13 6.90
C TYR A 162 10.68 -5.62 7.09
N ASN A 163 9.43 -5.19 6.90
CA ASN A 163 9.05 -3.78 7.01
C ASN A 163 9.17 -3.26 8.46
N GLY A 164 8.86 -4.08 9.46
CA GLY A 164 9.03 -3.72 10.87
C GLY A 164 10.49 -3.48 11.25
N ARG A 165 11.39 -4.37 10.83
CA ARG A 165 12.85 -4.27 11.10
C ARG A 165 13.46 -3.10 10.32
N LEU A 166 13.12 -2.93 9.03
CA LEU A 166 13.59 -1.82 8.22
C LEU A 166 13.09 -0.48 8.77
N GLY A 167 11.81 -0.41 9.19
CA GLY A 167 11.23 0.77 9.81
C GLY A 167 11.93 1.14 11.13
N LEU A 168 12.22 0.15 11.99
CA LEU A 168 12.96 0.37 13.22
C LEU A 168 14.40 0.83 12.94
N ALA A 169 15.10 0.23 11.98
CA ALA A 169 16.43 0.67 11.57
C ALA A 169 16.45 2.12 11.08
N THR A 170 15.46 2.50 10.26
CA THR A 170 15.30 3.88 9.79
C THR A 170 15.02 4.84 10.95
N LEU A 171 14.21 4.42 11.92
CA LEU A 171 13.94 5.21 13.14
C LEU A 171 15.23 5.43 13.95
N GLU A 172 15.99 4.38 14.22
CA GLU A 172 17.26 4.46 14.96
C GLU A 172 18.25 5.37 14.22
N GLN A 173 18.31 5.33 12.88
CA GLN A 173 19.09 6.28 12.08
C GLN A 173 18.64 7.72 12.31
N LYS A 174 17.31 7.99 12.24
CA LYS A 174 16.76 9.35 12.43
C LYS A 174 16.98 9.90 13.84
N GLU A 175 17.11 9.04 14.83
CA GLU A 175 17.49 9.39 16.20
C GLU A 175 19.01 9.52 16.39
N GLY A 176 19.82 9.30 15.36
CA GLY A 176 21.29 9.34 15.43
C GLY A 176 21.92 8.11 16.10
N LYS A 177 21.15 7.04 16.30
CA LYS A 177 21.62 5.77 16.91
C LYS A 177 22.14 4.84 15.82
N TYR A 178 23.20 5.27 15.15
CA TYR A 178 23.69 4.65 13.91
C TYR A 178 24.13 3.19 14.14
N GLU A 179 24.80 2.87 15.23
CA GLU A 179 25.24 1.51 15.54
C GLU A 179 24.04 0.55 15.72
N ALA A 180 22.93 1.03 16.32
CA ALA A 180 21.72 0.24 16.44
C ALA A 180 21.07 -0.02 15.06
N ALA A 181 21.01 1.02 14.23
CA ALA A 181 20.53 0.89 12.85
C ALA A 181 21.37 -0.11 12.03
N LEU A 182 22.71 0.01 12.09
CA LEU A 182 23.64 -0.91 11.42
C LEU A 182 23.50 -2.34 11.93
N SER A 183 23.33 -2.53 13.23
CA SER A 183 23.11 -3.87 13.82
C SER A 183 21.89 -4.56 13.20
N ILE A 184 20.77 -3.86 13.09
CA ILE A 184 19.55 -4.39 12.50
C ILE A 184 19.76 -4.70 11.00
N LEU A 185 20.31 -3.75 10.24
CA LEU A 185 20.49 -3.91 8.78
C LEU A 185 21.52 -5.01 8.47
N ASN A 186 22.61 -5.09 9.21
CA ASN A 186 23.61 -6.15 9.05
C ASN A 186 23.01 -7.53 9.33
N ALA A 187 22.20 -7.66 10.40
CA ALA A 187 21.50 -8.90 10.68
C ALA A 187 20.56 -9.29 9.54
N MET A 188 19.77 -8.34 9.02
CA MET A 188 18.87 -8.60 7.90
C MET A 188 19.59 -9.02 6.61
N ILE A 189 20.73 -8.40 6.31
CA ILE A 189 21.55 -8.72 5.12
C ILE A 189 22.26 -10.09 5.29
N ALA A 190 22.69 -10.43 6.50
CA ALA A 190 23.39 -11.68 6.79
C ALA A 190 22.45 -12.90 6.87
N GLU A 191 21.17 -12.68 7.08
CA GLU A 191 20.18 -13.76 7.20
C GLU A 191 20.04 -14.52 5.86
N LYS A 192 20.54 -15.76 5.85
CA LYS A 192 20.26 -16.73 4.80
C LYS A 192 18.96 -17.44 5.17
N GLY A 193 17.82 -16.81 4.90
CA GLY A 193 16.52 -17.42 5.14
C GLY A 193 16.35 -18.74 4.37
N GLY A 194 15.55 -19.68 4.90
CA GLY A 194 15.03 -20.80 4.13
C GLY A 194 14.18 -20.29 2.96
N GLU A 195 13.82 -21.16 2.00
CA GLU A 195 13.11 -20.75 0.77
C GLU A 195 11.88 -19.87 1.02
N ALA A 196 11.13 -20.13 2.09
CA ALA A 196 9.92 -19.35 2.46
C ALA A 196 10.19 -17.97 3.09
N THR A 197 11.41 -17.71 3.59
CA THR A 197 11.78 -16.47 4.28
C THR A 197 12.88 -15.69 3.56
N ARG A 198 13.32 -16.18 2.41
CA ARG A 198 14.38 -15.55 1.64
C ARG A 198 13.89 -14.24 1.04
N LEU A 199 14.62 -13.18 1.35
CA LEU A 199 14.36 -11.86 0.75
C LEU A 199 14.58 -11.90 -0.77
N THR A 200 13.80 -11.07 -1.49
CA THR A 200 14.01 -10.87 -2.92
C THR A 200 15.27 -10.03 -3.19
N THR A 201 15.76 -10.05 -4.42
CA THR A 201 16.89 -9.20 -4.82
C THR A 201 16.58 -7.72 -4.63
N GLN A 202 15.34 -7.31 -4.90
CA GLN A 202 14.87 -5.94 -4.66
C GLN A 202 14.88 -5.58 -3.15
N GLN A 203 14.46 -6.49 -2.29
CA GLN A 203 14.50 -6.27 -0.85
C GLN A 203 15.94 -6.14 -0.34
N TYR A 204 16.87 -6.96 -0.83
CA TYR A 204 18.29 -6.80 -0.51
C TYR A 204 18.84 -5.47 -1.02
N ALA A 205 18.49 -5.04 -2.24
CA ALA A 205 18.90 -3.73 -2.76
C ALA A 205 18.45 -2.59 -1.85
N VAL A 206 17.19 -2.64 -1.35
CA VAL A 206 16.69 -1.65 -0.38
C VAL A 206 17.49 -1.68 0.93
N LEU A 207 17.86 -2.85 1.45
CA LEU A 207 18.67 -2.94 2.67
C LEU A 207 20.08 -2.34 2.50
N TYR A 208 20.72 -2.58 1.35
CA TYR A 208 22.00 -1.96 1.04
C TYR A 208 21.89 -0.43 0.93
N VAL A 209 20.84 0.09 0.29
CA VAL A 209 20.58 1.54 0.26
C VAL A 209 20.37 2.11 1.66
N ALA A 210 19.57 1.44 2.48
CA ALA A 210 19.32 1.88 3.86
C ALA A 210 20.63 1.90 4.68
N ARG A 211 21.49 0.86 4.53
CA ARG A 211 22.77 0.80 5.21
C ARG A 211 23.74 1.88 4.70
N ALA A 212 23.80 2.10 3.38
CA ALA A 212 24.57 3.18 2.79
C ALA A 212 24.17 4.56 3.34
N GLY A 213 22.87 4.79 3.57
CA GLY A 213 22.39 6.03 4.20
C GLY A 213 22.93 6.21 5.62
N VAL A 214 22.93 5.14 6.43
CA VAL A 214 23.51 5.18 7.78
C VAL A 214 25.03 5.41 7.73
N GLU A 215 25.75 4.69 6.86
CA GLU A 215 27.22 4.85 6.70
C GLU A 215 27.57 6.27 6.21
N GLN A 216 26.76 6.87 5.36
CA GLN A 216 26.92 8.25 4.92
C GLN A 216 26.76 9.24 6.08
N ASP A 217 25.76 9.05 6.95
CA ASP A 217 25.54 9.88 8.13
C ASP A 217 26.73 9.79 9.11
N MET A 218 27.35 8.61 9.22
CA MET A 218 28.58 8.36 9.98
C MET A 218 29.86 8.85 9.28
N LYS A 219 29.77 9.39 8.04
CA LYS A 219 30.89 9.81 7.20
C LYS A 219 31.78 8.68 6.68
N HIS A 220 31.31 7.46 6.71
CA HIS A 220 31.99 6.28 6.16
C HIS A 220 31.70 6.17 4.65
N VAL A 221 32.13 7.15 3.89
CA VAL A 221 31.78 7.33 2.48
C VAL A 221 32.15 6.12 1.61
N ASP A 222 33.29 5.48 1.88
CA ASP A 222 33.70 4.31 1.10
C ASP A 222 32.78 3.11 1.31
N LEU A 223 32.32 2.88 2.54
CA LEU A 223 31.36 1.81 2.87
C LEU A 223 30.00 2.11 2.22
N ALA A 224 29.54 3.37 2.31
CA ALA A 224 28.31 3.80 1.63
C ALA A 224 28.38 3.55 0.11
N MET A 225 29.50 3.87 -0.53
CA MET A 225 29.68 3.65 -1.96
C MET A 225 29.63 2.16 -2.34
N MET A 226 30.29 1.29 -1.56
CA MET A 226 30.25 -0.16 -1.77
C MET A 226 28.81 -0.70 -1.71
N ASP A 227 28.04 -0.26 -0.73
CA ASP A 227 26.64 -0.67 -0.56
C ASP A 227 25.76 -0.17 -1.71
N LEU A 228 25.95 1.08 -2.17
CA LEU A 228 25.20 1.63 -3.30
C LEU A 228 25.51 0.91 -4.62
N GLU A 229 26.75 0.51 -4.82
CA GLU A 229 27.15 -0.29 -5.99
C GLU A 229 26.51 -1.69 -5.95
N GLU A 230 26.49 -2.35 -4.79
CA GLU A 230 25.82 -3.64 -4.65
C GLU A 230 24.30 -3.52 -4.80
N ALA A 231 23.69 -2.45 -4.25
CA ALA A 231 22.27 -2.18 -4.45
C ALA A 231 21.90 -2.05 -5.94
N ILE A 232 22.66 -1.27 -6.70
CA ILE A 232 22.46 -1.06 -8.14
C ILE A 232 22.68 -2.34 -8.94
N LYS A 233 23.63 -3.18 -8.54
CA LYS A 233 23.90 -4.47 -9.17
C LYS A 233 22.75 -5.45 -8.94
N LEU A 234 22.13 -5.44 -7.76
CA LEU A 234 20.98 -6.29 -7.40
C LEU A 234 19.70 -5.80 -8.08
N ASP A 235 19.52 -4.48 -8.14
CA ASP A 235 18.36 -3.86 -8.76
C ASP A 235 18.77 -2.53 -9.46
N ALA A 236 18.94 -2.60 -10.78
CA ALA A 236 19.30 -1.45 -11.61
C ALA A 236 18.19 -0.37 -11.70
N SER A 237 17.01 -0.63 -11.16
CA SER A 237 15.90 0.32 -11.05
C SER A 237 15.84 1.02 -9.69
N GLN A 238 16.79 0.73 -8.77
CA GLN A 238 16.83 1.31 -7.43
C GLN A 238 17.22 2.79 -7.47
N THR A 239 16.20 3.62 -7.65
CA THR A 239 16.35 5.07 -7.87
C THR A 239 17.11 5.77 -6.74
N GLU A 240 16.80 5.43 -5.49
CA GLU A 240 17.42 6.04 -4.29
C GLU A 240 18.94 5.79 -4.25
N ALA A 241 19.40 4.62 -4.73
CA ALA A 241 20.83 4.34 -4.81
C ALA A 241 21.57 5.32 -5.73
N TYR A 242 21.00 5.64 -6.87
CA TYR A 242 21.58 6.65 -7.79
C TYR A 242 21.54 8.06 -7.19
N LEU A 243 20.46 8.42 -6.49
CA LEU A 243 20.35 9.72 -5.85
C LEU A 243 21.44 9.92 -4.79
N ILE A 244 21.59 8.95 -3.89
CA ILE A 244 22.61 9.02 -2.82
C ILE A 244 24.00 9.00 -3.40
N ARG A 245 24.29 8.10 -4.36
CA ARG A 245 25.62 8.01 -5.01
C ARG A 245 25.97 9.28 -5.79
N GLY A 246 25.00 9.85 -6.48
CA GLY A 246 25.15 11.13 -7.18
C GLY A 246 25.49 12.27 -6.22
N GLN A 247 24.84 12.34 -5.06
CA GLN A 247 25.14 13.32 -4.02
C GLN A 247 26.56 13.12 -3.45
N ILE A 248 27.00 11.88 -3.22
CA ILE A 248 28.36 11.57 -2.79
C ILE A 248 29.36 12.02 -3.85
N TYR A 249 29.13 11.68 -5.14
CA TYR A 249 30.01 12.15 -6.22
C TYR A 249 30.09 13.67 -6.31
N LEU A 250 28.97 14.37 -6.11
CA LEU A 250 28.95 15.83 -6.12
C LEU A 250 29.78 16.41 -4.98
N SER A 251 29.67 15.86 -3.76
CA SER A 251 30.48 16.26 -2.60
C SER A 251 31.99 16.05 -2.84
N GLN A 252 32.33 15.02 -3.63
CA GLN A 252 33.71 14.71 -4.05
C GLN A 252 34.16 15.53 -5.27
N LYS A 253 33.36 16.49 -5.76
CA LYS A 253 33.61 17.28 -6.98
C LYS A 253 33.69 16.45 -8.28
N LYS A 254 33.19 15.22 -8.27
CA LYS A 254 33.11 14.33 -9.43
C LYS A 254 31.83 14.61 -10.22
N LYS A 255 31.72 15.83 -10.76
CA LYS A 255 30.52 16.40 -11.36
C LYS A 255 29.91 15.55 -12.49
N GLU A 256 30.72 15.01 -13.38
CA GLU A 256 30.24 14.18 -14.50
C GLU A 256 29.60 12.86 -14.01
N LEU A 257 30.16 12.23 -12.96
CA LEU A 257 29.58 11.02 -12.38
C LEU A 257 28.28 11.33 -11.65
N ALA A 258 28.24 12.41 -10.88
CA ALA A 258 27.04 12.89 -10.23
C ALA A 258 25.92 13.15 -11.23
N LYS A 259 26.23 13.85 -12.32
CA LYS A 259 25.26 14.14 -13.38
C LYS A 259 24.67 12.89 -14.00
N ARG A 260 25.51 11.88 -14.31
CA ARG A 260 25.06 10.59 -14.87
C ARG A 260 24.09 9.88 -13.92
N ASP A 261 24.36 9.87 -12.63
CA ASP A 261 23.50 9.24 -11.65
C ASP A 261 22.16 9.97 -11.52
N PHE A 262 22.16 11.32 -11.50
CA PHE A 262 20.90 12.09 -11.47
C PHE A 262 20.10 11.94 -12.78
N GLU A 263 20.74 11.91 -13.94
CA GLU A 263 20.08 11.62 -15.21
C GLU A 263 19.49 10.21 -15.23
N LYS A 264 20.18 9.23 -14.64
CA LYS A 264 19.65 7.88 -14.46
C LYS A 264 18.42 7.86 -13.57
N ALA A 265 18.45 8.56 -12.41
CA ALA A 265 17.30 8.69 -11.53
C ALA A 265 16.08 9.31 -12.25
N ILE A 266 16.29 10.34 -13.08
CA ILE A 266 15.25 10.93 -13.92
C ILE A 266 14.68 9.89 -14.89
N SER A 267 15.52 9.11 -15.55
CA SER A 267 15.09 8.05 -16.47
C SER A 267 14.28 6.95 -15.78
N LEU A 268 14.40 6.81 -14.46
CA LEU A 268 13.67 5.89 -13.60
C LEU A 268 12.41 6.51 -12.98
N GLY A 269 12.07 7.76 -13.35
CA GLY A 269 10.81 8.39 -12.97
C GLY A 269 10.88 9.52 -11.95
N VAL A 270 12.08 9.92 -11.49
CA VAL A 270 12.22 11.11 -10.64
C VAL A 270 11.89 12.36 -11.45
N PRO A 271 11.00 13.24 -11.01
CA PRO A 271 10.71 14.48 -11.71
C PRO A 271 11.98 15.33 -11.86
N GLN A 272 12.28 15.76 -13.08
CA GLN A 272 13.48 16.57 -13.35
C GLN A 272 13.51 17.86 -12.53
N GLY A 273 12.33 18.41 -12.19
CA GLY A 273 12.21 19.60 -11.35
C GLY A 273 12.85 19.41 -9.98
N ASP A 274 12.70 18.23 -9.39
CA ASP A 274 13.20 17.91 -8.03
C ASP A 274 14.75 17.83 -8.00
N LEU A 275 15.38 17.54 -9.14
CA LEU A 275 16.84 17.43 -9.27
C LEU A 275 17.48 18.65 -9.94
N ARG A 276 16.73 19.70 -10.23
CA ARG A 276 17.22 20.87 -10.95
C ARG A 276 18.45 21.52 -10.30
N ASP A 277 18.40 21.72 -9.00
CA ASP A 277 19.48 22.38 -8.25
C ASP A 277 20.74 21.51 -8.18
N LEU A 278 20.58 20.19 -8.04
CA LEU A 278 21.68 19.24 -8.06
C LEU A 278 22.35 19.19 -9.46
N LEU A 279 21.54 19.19 -10.52
CA LEU A 279 22.06 19.22 -11.90
C LEU A 279 22.76 20.55 -12.23
N LEU A 280 22.32 21.67 -11.67
CA LEU A 280 23.01 22.96 -11.81
C LEU A 280 24.40 22.94 -11.15
N GLN A 281 24.55 22.27 -10.02
CA GLN A 281 25.85 22.10 -9.34
C GLN A 281 26.82 21.19 -10.12
N CYS A 282 26.30 20.36 -11.00
CA CYS A 282 27.11 19.52 -11.91
C CYS A 282 27.71 20.27 -13.11
N LYS A 283 27.31 21.51 -13.35
CA LYS A 283 27.92 22.40 -14.37
C LYS A 283 29.17 23.04 -13.80
#